data_c7bbb8d3d000e1c6497bb24d79ad3acc
#
_entry.id   c7bbb8d3d000e1c6497bb24d79ad3acc
#
_cell.length_a   1.000
_cell.length_b   1.000
_cell.length_c   1.000
_cell.angle_alpha   90.00
_cell.angle_beta   90.00
_cell.angle_gamma   90.00
#
_symmetry.space_group_name_H-M   'P 1'
#
loop_
_entity.id
_entity.type
_entity.pdbx_description
1 polymer ?
#
loop_
_entity_poly.entity_id
_entity_poly.type
_entity_poly.pdbx_seq_one_letter_code
_entity_poly.pdbx_strand_id
1 'polypeptide(L)'
;MERFKQKLQAAAIPFRENEPLAAHCTFKIGGPAQLFVMPENEQQLCSAVALCKELAVRYYLLGNGSNILFADEGFSGVVIDVSALDAEIAVEDTVLTAGAGVRLAALCKAALKHGLSGLEFAYGIPGTVGGAVYMNAGAYGGEMKDVLTTVRYLAAEGEVREVPAAELDLRYRHSIFEENSGCILSAQFHLQPGNAADIRAKMDELMAKRCLLYTSDAADDSLRV
;
A
#
# COMPACT_ATOMS: atom_id res chain seq x y z
N MET A 1 25.20 1.28 -11.29
CA MET A 1 24.71 1.72 -9.97
C MET A 1 25.30 3.05 -9.49
N GLU A 2 26.60 3.34 -9.66
CA GLU A 2 27.20 4.62 -9.23
C GLU A 2 26.54 5.85 -9.87
N ARG A 3 26.32 5.84 -11.19
CA ARG A 3 25.61 6.93 -11.89
C ARG A 3 24.19 7.14 -11.34
N PHE A 4 23.52 6.07 -10.93
CA PHE A 4 22.20 6.13 -10.33
C PHE A 4 22.25 6.86 -8.97
N LYS A 5 23.20 6.49 -8.10
CA LYS A 5 23.40 7.14 -6.79
C LYS A 5 23.71 8.63 -6.92
N GLN A 6 24.61 8.99 -7.84
CA GLN A 6 24.93 10.40 -8.10
C GLN A 6 23.71 11.22 -8.51
N LYS A 7 22.81 10.65 -9.35
CA LYS A 7 21.58 11.32 -9.74
C LYS A 7 20.58 11.43 -8.58
N LEU A 8 20.45 10.42 -7.72
CA LEU A 8 19.63 10.49 -6.50
C LEU A 8 20.14 11.60 -5.56
N GLN A 9 21.46 11.67 -5.35
CA GLN A 9 22.09 12.72 -4.53
C GLN A 9 21.83 14.12 -5.10
N ALA A 10 22.00 14.29 -6.41
CA ALA A 10 21.74 15.57 -7.08
C ALA A 10 20.26 15.99 -6.99
N ALA A 11 19.34 15.03 -6.94
CA ALA A 11 17.89 15.27 -6.77
C ALA A 11 17.46 15.34 -5.29
N ALA A 12 18.41 15.26 -4.34
CA ALA A 12 18.15 15.22 -2.90
C ALA A 12 17.15 14.10 -2.50
N ILE A 13 17.20 12.95 -3.19
CA ILE A 13 16.35 11.79 -2.88
C ILE A 13 17.10 10.90 -1.89
N PRO A 14 16.57 10.66 -0.67
CA PRO A 14 17.22 9.82 0.32
C PRO A 14 17.31 8.36 -0.14
N PHE A 15 18.44 7.72 0.14
CA PHE A 15 18.61 6.28 -0.12
C PHE A 15 19.61 5.65 0.85
N ARG A 16 19.54 4.32 0.95
CA ARG A 16 20.51 3.49 1.69
C ARG A 16 21.05 2.39 0.78
N GLU A 17 22.28 1.99 1.02
CA GLU A 17 22.91 0.88 0.31
C GLU A 17 22.87 -0.38 1.17
N ASN A 18 22.66 -1.53 0.54
CA ASN A 18 22.62 -2.84 1.20
C ASN A 18 21.65 -2.90 2.40
N GLU A 19 20.51 -2.23 2.26
CA GLU A 19 19.50 -2.16 3.32
C GLU A 19 18.79 -3.50 3.51
N PRO A 20 18.78 -4.08 4.74
CA PRO A 20 18.13 -5.35 5.01
C PRO A 20 16.61 -5.27 4.83
N LEU A 21 16.05 -5.97 3.86
CA LEU A 21 14.62 -5.97 3.57
C LEU A 21 13.78 -6.63 4.67
N ALA A 22 14.39 -7.48 5.50
CA ALA A 22 13.76 -8.01 6.71
C ALA A 22 13.27 -6.91 7.67
N ALA A 23 13.90 -5.73 7.68
CA ALA A 23 13.47 -4.60 8.49
C ALA A 23 12.18 -3.93 7.95
N HIS A 24 11.87 -4.12 6.67
CA HIS A 24 10.82 -3.44 5.92
C HIS A 24 9.65 -4.35 5.53
N CYS A 25 9.57 -5.57 6.07
CA CYS A 25 8.45 -6.47 5.85
C CYS A 25 7.95 -7.10 7.15
N THR A 26 6.68 -7.52 7.16
CA THR A 26 6.04 -8.10 8.35
C THR A 26 6.58 -9.49 8.69
N PHE A 27 7.06 -10.25 7.72
CA PHE A 27 7.67 -11.57 7.94
C PHE A 27 9.02 -11.51 8.62
N LYS A 28 9.69 -10.34 8.64
CA LYS A 28 11.05 -10.17 9.20
C LYS A 28 12.10 -11.07 8.53
N ILE A 29 11.89 -11.42 7.27
CA ILE A 29 12.76 -12.29 6.45
C ILE A 29 13.08 -11.51 5.16
N GLY A 30 14.32 -11.60 4.70
CA GLY A 30 14.80 -11.04 3.45
C GLY A 30 16.19 -10.44 3.55
N GLY A 31 17.03 -10.75 2.57
CA GLY A 31 18.36 -10.20 2.42
C GLY A 31 18.37 -8.71 2.01
N PRO A 32 19.53 -8.15 1.69
CA PRO A 32 19.67 -6.72 1.42
C PRO A 32 19.10 -6.32 0.06
N ALA A 33 18.49 -5.12 -0.01
CA ALA A 33 18.31 -4.40 -1.26
C ALA A 33 19.63 -3.76 -1.66
N GLN A 34 20.03 -3.83 -2.93
CA GLN A 34 21.24 -3.16 -3.41
C GLN A 34 21.16 -1.65 -3.19
N LEU A 35 19.99 -1.04 -3.46
CA LEU A 35 19.64 0.31 -3.03
C LEU A 35 18.20 0.30 -2.49
N PHE A 36 17.99 1.03 -1.40
CA PHE A 36 16.69 1.30 -0.80
C PHE A 36 16.45 2.80 -0.86
N VAL A 37 15.51 3.23 -1.71
CA VAL A 37 15.22 4.64 -2.01
C VAL A 37 13.96 5.06 -1.28
N MET A 38 14.00 6.19 -0.59
CA MET A 38 12.94 6.69 0.27
C MET A 38 12.48 8.07 -0.21
N PRO A 39 11.67 8.17 -1.28
CA PRO A 39 11.15 9.44 -1.75
C PRO A 39 10.22 10.05 -0.69
N GLU A 40 10.37 11.34 -0.41
CA GLU A 40 9.59 12.08 0.59
C GLU A 40 8.34 12.73 0.01
N ASN A 41 8.24 12.80 -1.32
CA ASN A 41 7.11 13.38 -2.04
C ASN A 41 6.97 12.77 -3.44
N GLU A 42 5.85 13.08 -4.09
CA GLU A 42 5.52 12.58 -5.42
C GLU A 42 6.57 12.93 -6.48
N GLN A 43 7.11 14.15 -6.44
CA GLN A 43 8.12 14.57 -7.42
C GLN A 43 9.40 13.73 -7.30
N GLN A 44 9.85 13.44 -6.09
CA GLN A 44 10.98 12.55 -5.84
C GLN A 44 10.69 11.11 -6.27
N LEU A 45 9.48 10.61 -6.03
CA LEU A 45 9.06 9.29 -6.51
C LEU A 45 9.11 9.21 -8.03
N CYS A 46 8.46 10.16 -8.72
CA CYS A 46 8.47 10.22 -10.19
C CYS A 46 9.90 10.27 -10.73
N SER A 47 10.77 11.06 -10.10
CA SER A 47 12.19 11.16 -10.47
C SER A 47 12.93 9.83 -10.26
N ALA A 48 12.73 9.15 -9.13
CA ALA A 48 13.35 7.86 -8.85
C ALA A 48 12.91 6.78 -9.84
N VAL A 49 11.63 6.70 -10.16
CA VAL A 49 11.09 5.76 -11.16
C VAL A 49 11.62 6.08 -12.56
N ALA A 50 11.64 7.36 -12.95
CA ALA A 50 12.22 7.78 -14.24
C ALA A 50 13.70 7.41 -14.36
N LEU A 51 14.49 7.58 -13.30
CA LEU A 51 15.89 7.19 -13.24
C LEU A 51 16.09 5.67 -13.38
N CYS A 52 15.23 4.87 -12.75
CA CYS A 52 15.27 3.41 -12.91
C CYS A 52 15.08 3.02 -14.38
N LYS A 53 14.14 3.64 -15.07
CA LYS A 53 13.87 3.40 -16.49
C LYS A 53 14.98 3.90 -17.40
N GLU A 54 15.46 5.15 -17.21
CA GLU A 54 16.56 5.75 -17.99
C GLU A 54 17.82 4.88 -17.96
N LEU A 55 18.13 4.32 -16.80
CA LEU A 55 19.33 3.54 -16.58
C LEU A 55 19.12 2.02 -16.67
N ALA A 56 17.91 1.58 -17.08
CA ALA A 56 17.49 0.18 -17.17
C ALA A 56 17.79 -0.60 -15.87
N VAL A 57 17.55 0.04 -14.70
CA VAL A 57 17.72 -0.58 -13.40
C VAL A 57 16.43 -1.24 -12.96
N ARG A 58 16.49 -2.51 -12.58
CA ARG A 58 15.36 -3.23 -12.00
C ARG A 58 14.94 -2.56 -10.70
N TYR A 59 13.63 -2.32 -10.53
CA TYR A 59 13.11 -1.76 -9.28
C TYR A 59 11.85 -2.48 -8.81
N TYR A 60 11.55 -2.30 -7.53
CA TYR A 60 10.35 -2.77 -6.86
C TYR A 60 9.75 -1.66 -5.99
N LEU A 61 8.43 -1.46 -6.05
CA LEU A 61 7.71 -0.51 -5.22
C LEU A 61 7.24 -1.21 -3.95
N LEU A 62 7.66 -0.71 -2.79
CA LEU A 62 7.36 -1.31 -1.50
C LEU A 62 6.49 -0.37 -0.67
N GLY A 63 5.29 -0.85 -0.27
CA GLY A 63 4.48 -0.20 0.76
C GLY A 63 4.87 -0.68 2.16
N ASN A 64 3.88 -1.08 2.96
CA ASN A 64 4.14 -1.57 4.34
C ASN A 64 4.81 -2.97 4.43
N GLY A 65 5.15 -3.59 3.32
CA GLY A 65 5.80 -4.91 3.31
C GLY A 65 4.98 -6.04 3.94
N SER A 66 3.65 -5.94 3.93
CA SER A 66 2.78 -6.90 4.62
C SER A 66 2.29 -8.06 3.74
N ASN A 67 2.58 -8.02 2.44
CA ASN A 67 2.17 -9.07 1.48
C ASN A 67 3.34 -9.46 0.56
N ILE A 68 4.56 -9.46 1.07
CA ILE A 68 5.76 -9.82 0.34
C ILE A 68 6.70 -10.63 1.21
N LEU A 69 7.37 -11.60 0.59
CA LEU A 69 8.48 -12.33 1.13
C LEU A 69 9.70 -12.10 0.23
N PHE A 70 10.75 -11.55 0.79
CA PHE A 70 12.02 -11.40 0.09
C PHE A 70 12.92 -12.60 0.30
N ALA A 71 13.68 -12.97 -0.73
CA ALA A 71 14.68 -14.01 -0.67
C ALA A 71 15.86 -13.60 0.25
N ASP A 72 16.56 -14.59 0.80
CA ASP A 72 17.72 -14.36 1.69
C ASP A 72 18.91 -13.73 0.94
N GLU A 73 19.01 -13.95 -0.37
CA GLU A 73 19.98 -13.31 -1.26
C GLU A 73 19.69 -11.80 -1.46
N GLY A 74 18.48 -11.36 -1.09
CA GLY A 74 18.03 -9.98 -1.23
C GLY A 74 17.51 -9.64 -2.61
N PHE A 75 17.54 -8.33 -2.94
CA PHE A 75 17.05 -7.79 -4.19
C PHE A 75 18.17 -7.07 -4.95
N SER A 76 18.56 -7.64 -6.09
CA SER A 76 19.57 -7.07 -6.98
C SER A 76 18.95 -5.96 -7.83
N GLY A 77 18.85 -4.76 -7.26
CA GLY A 77 18.22 -3.59 -7.87
C GLY A 77 17.83 -2.52 -6.84
N VAL A 78 16.82 -1.74 -7.16
CA VAL A 78 16.33 -0.64 -6.34
C VAL A 78 14.98 -0.99 -5.73
N VAL A 79 14.87 -0.96 -4.41
CA VAL A 79 13.58 -0.98 -3.72
C VAL A 79 13.20 0.47 -3.41
N ILE A 80 12.03 0.92 -3.87
CA ILE A 80 11.51 2.26 -3.64
C ILE A 80 10.42 2.14 -2.58
N ASP A 81 10.66 2.70 -1.40
CA ASP A 81 9.69 2.72 -0.30
C ASP A 81 8.68 3.85 -0.52
N VAL A 82 7.43 3.49 -0.75
CA VAL A 82 6.33 4.44 -0.93
C VAL A 82 5.50 4.62 0.36
N SER A 83 5.89 4.00 1.46
CA SER A 83 5.15 4.06 2.73
C SER A 83 5.22 5.42 3.42
N ALA A 84 6.22 6.23 3.10
CA ALA A 84 6.40 7.58 3.64
C ALA A 84 5.80 8.69 2.76
N LEU A 85 5.31 8.34 1.56
CA LEU A 85 4.72 9.30 0.63
C LEU A 85 3.39 9.81 1.17
N ASP A 86 3.21 11.12 1.05
CA ASP A 86 1.98 11.88 1.31
C ASP A 86 0.94 11.15 2.17
N ALA A 87 1.13 11.21 3.50
CA ALA A 87 0.22 10.58 4.46
C ALA A 87 -1.04 11.44 4.71
N GLU A 88 -1.42 12.28 3.75
CA GLU A 88 -2.57 13.15 3.85
C GLU A 88 -3.87 12.38 3.60
N ILE A 89 -4.88 12.72 4.40
CA ILE A 89 -6.26 12.27 4.24
C ILE A 89 -7.13 13.51 4.18
N ALA A 90 -7.79 13.74 3.06
CA ALA A 90 -8.83 14.75 2.90
C ALA A 90 -10.20 14.09 2.97
N VAL A 91 -11.15 14.79 3.58
CA VAL A 91 -12.55 14.33 3.70
C VAL A 91 -13.46 15.45 3.24
N GLU A 92 -14.25 15.16 2.22
CA GLU A 92 -15.26 16.07 1.65
C GLU A 92 -16.59 15.32 1.58
N ASP A 93 -17.53 15.70 2.44
CA ASP A 93 -18.82 15.03 2.59
C ASP A 93 -18.66 13.51 2.83
N THR A 94 -18.98 12.69 1.83
CA THR A 94 -18.87 11.22 1.87
C THR A 94 -17.65 10.68 1.13
N VAL A 95 -16.79 11.56 0.60
CA VAL A 95 -15.60 11.18 -0.15
C VAL A 95 -14.34 11.34 0.70
N LEU A 96 -13.56 10.27 0.82
CA LEU A 96 -12.22 10.30 1.39
C LEU A 96 -11.18 10.20 0.27
N THR A 97 -10.24 11.12 0.26
CA THR A 97 -9.03 11.04 -0.60
C THR A 97 -7.83 10.77 0.28
N ALA A 98 -7.03 9.76 -0.06
CA ALA A 98 -5.85 9.40 0.73
C ALA A 98 -4.64 9.09 -0.17
N GLY A 99 -3.46 9.54 0.25
CA GLY A 99 -2.19 9.20 -0.37
C GLY A 99 -1.87 7.71 -0.27
N ALA A 100 -1.12 7.17 -1.22
CA ALA A 100 -0.78 5.74 -1.28
C ALA A 100 -0.03 5.25 -0.04
N GLY A 101 0.76 6.10 0.62
CA GLY A 101 1.48 5.79 1.85
C GLY A 101 0.62 5.72 3.11
N VAL A 102 -0.61 6.24 3.09
CA VAL A 102 -1.51 6.23 4.24
C VAL A 102 -1.77 4.81 4.71
N ARG A 103 -1.60 4.55 6.01
CA ARG A 103 -1.95 3.25 6.60
C ARG A 103 -3.45 3.03 6.62
N LEU A 104 -3.93 1.84 6.27
CA LEU A 104 -5.35 1.52 6.26
C LEU A 104 -6.03 1.78 7.61
N ALA A 105 -5.36 1.47 8.71
CA ALA A 105 -5.90 1.78 10.04
C ALA A 105 -6.11 3.29 10.28
N ALA A 106 -5.26 4.15 9.69
CA ALA A 106 -5.44 5.60 9.77
C ALA A 106 -6.62 6.06 8.89
N LEU A 107 -6.75 5.52 7.68
CA LEU A 107 -7.88 5.77 6.79
C LEU A 107 -9.22 5.39 7.47
N CYS A 108 -9.31 4.19 8.06
CA CYS A 108 -10.51 3.73 8.76
C CYS A 108 -10.85 4.61 9.97
N LYS A 109 -9.84 5.08 10.72
CA LYS A 109 -10.04 6.03 11.84
C LYS A 109 -10.52 7.39 11.35
N ALA A 110 -10.05 7.87 10.20
CA ALA A 110 -10.55 9.09 9.59
C ALA A 110 -12.02 8.95 9.19
N ALA A 111 -12.39 7.84 8.54
CA ALA A 111 -13.78 7.52 8.21
C ALA A 111 -14.67 7.52 9.46
N LEU A 112 -14.26 6.80 10.52
CA LEU A 112 -14.98 6.77 11.80
C LEU A 112 -15.17 8.18 12.40
N LYS A 113 -14.10 9.01 12.40
CA LYS A 113 -14.15 10.38 12.95
C LYS A 113 -15.20 11.24 12.26
N HIS A 114 -15.45 10.99 10.96
CA HIS A 114 -16.44 11.71 10.16
C HIS A 114 -17.79 10.97 10.05
N GLY A 115 -18.00 9.88 10.81
CA GLY A 115 -19.26 9.12 10.79
C GLY A 115 -19.52 8.45 9.43
N LEU A 116 -18.47 7.99 8.76
CA LEU A 116 -18.54 7.36 7.45
C LEU A 116 -18.26 5.85 7.55
N SER A 117 -19.20 5.04 7.09
CA SER A 117 -19.21 3.57 7.08
C SER A 117 -18.80 3.03 5.71
N GLY A 118 -18.18 1.86 5.67
CA GLY A 118 -17.80 1.12 4.47
C GLY A 118 -16.34 0.63 4.48
N LEU A 119 -15.50 1.13 5.41
CA LEU A 119 -14.09 0.73 5.54
C LEU A 119 -13.80 -0.15 6.76
N GLU A 120 -14.81 -0.60 7.50
CA GLU A 120 -14.63 -1.37 8.74
C GLU A 120 -13.84 -2.66 8.51
N PHE A 121 -14.05 -3.32 7.36
CA PHE A 121 -13.33 -4.54 6.97
C PHE A 121 -11.82 -4.34 6.86
N ALA A 122 -11.39 -3.13 6.51
CA ALA A 122 -9.99 -2.81 6.26
C ALA A 122 -9.19 -2.47 7.53
N TYR A 123 -9.85 -2.20 8.66
CA TYR A 123 -9.21 -1.70 9.87
C TYR A 123 -8.09 -2.61 10.40
N GLY A 124 -8.27 -3.92 10.31
CA GLY A 124 -7.29 -4.91 10.73
C GLY A 124 -6.25 -5.28 9.66
N ILE A 125 -6.33 -4.77 8.43
CA ILE A 125 -5.38 -5.11 7.37
C ILE A 125 -4.08 -4.31 7.57
N PRO A 126 -2.91 -4.95 7.75
CA PRO A 126 -1.64 -4.27 7.98
C PRO A 126 -1.02 -3.78 6.67
N GLY A 127 -1.63 -2.81 6.02
CA GLY A 127 -1.19 -2.30 4.71
C GLY A 127 -1.30 -0.79 4.59
N THR A 128 -0.84 -0.27 3.46
CA THR A 128 -1.07 1.10 3.00
C THR A 128 -2.19 1.14 1.97
N VAL A 129 -2.74 2.32 1.73
CA VAL A 129 -3.76 2.56 0.71
C VAL A 129 -3.31 2.06 -0.66
N GLY A 130 -2.10 2.43 -1.11
CA GLY A 130 -1.57 1.99 -2.40
C GLY A 130 -1.46 0.47 -2.50
N GLY A 131 -0.90 -0.20 -1.46
CA GLY A 131 -0.81 -1.66 -1.42
C GLY A 131 -2.18 -2.34 -1.39
N ALA A 132 -3.16 -1.74 -0.72
CA ALA A 132 -4.52 -2.28 -0.66
C ALA A 132 -5.26 -2.16 -2.00
N VAL A 133 -5.10 -1.04 -2.70
CA VAL A 133 -5.66 -0.86 -4.05
C VAL A 133 -4.98 -1.81 -5.04
N TYR A 134 -3.64 -1.92 -4.99
CA TYR A 134 -2.86 -2.84 -5.84
C TYR A 134 -3.39 -4.28 -5.77
N MET A 135 -3.72 -4.75 -4.58
CA MET A 135 -4.17 -6.13 -4.31
C MET A 135 -5.70 -6.26 -4.27
N ASN A 136 -6.48 -5.21 -4.55
CA ASN A 136 -7.91 -5.20 -4.21
C ASN A 136 -8.15 -5.84 -2.83
N ALA A 137 -7.42 -5.35 -1.82
CA ALA A 137 -7.39 -5.98 -0.51
C ALA A 137 -8.79 -6.12 0.09
N GLY A 138 -9.08 -7.29 0.63
CA GLY A 138 -10.36 -7.60 1.23
C GLY A 138 -10.24 -8.46 2.48
N ALA A 139 -11.24 -8.37 3.34
CA ALA A 139 -11.42 -9.18 4.53
C ALA A 139 -12.90 -9.18 4.96
N TYR A 140 -13.36 -10.28 5.54
CA TYR A 140 -14.70 -10.37 6.15
C TYR A 140 -15.86 -9.99 5.21
N GLY A 141 -15.72 -10.26 3.91
CA GLY A 141 -16.73 -10.02 2.90
C GLY A 141 -16.72 -8.62 2.28
N GLY A 142 -15.83 -7.71 2.70
CA GLY A 142 -15.61 -6.42 2.05
C GLY A 142 -14.29 -6.39 1.29
N GLU A 143 -14.21 -5.63 0.21
CA GLU A 143 -13.05 -5.43 -0.64
C GLU A 143 -12.88 -3.95 -0.99
N MET A 144 -11.65 -3.54 -1.38
CA MET A 144 -11.40 -2.15 -1.79
C MET A 144 -12.31 -1.69 -2.93
N LYS A 145 -12.61 -2.55 -3.91
CA LYS A 145 -13.50 -2.24 -5.03
C LYS A 145 -14.91 -1.81 -4.62
N ASP A 146 -15.37 -2.19 -3.42
CA ASP A 146 -16.73 -1.89 -2.97
C ASP A 146 -16.90 -0.41 -2.59
N VAL A 147 -15.81 0.27 -2.30
CA VAL A 147 -15.79 1.67 -1.84
C VAL A 147 -14.89 2.59 -2.67
N LEU A 148 -13.99 2.02 -3.49
CA LEU A 148 -13.05 2.75 -4.32
C LEU A 148 -13.77 3.40 -5.51
N THR A 149 -13.52 4.68 -5.76
CA THR A 149 -14.10 5.41 -6.90
C THR A 149 -13.07 5.78 -7.96
N THR A 150 -11.91 6.28 -7.53
CA THR A 150 -10.90 6.81 -8.44
C THR A 150 -9.50 6.52 -7.90
N VAL A 151 -8.56 6.28 -8.79
CA VAL A 151 -7.14 6.11 -8.46
C VAL A 151 -6.29 7.02 -9.32
N ARG A 152 -5.40 7.73 -8.68
CA ARG A 152 -4.35 8.52 -9.33
C ARG A 152 -3.04 7.75 -9.24
N TYR A 153 -2.37 7.56 -10.35
CA TYR A 153 -1.14 6.76 -10.43
C TYR A 153 -0.15 7.29 -11.46
N LEU A 154 1.13 7.01 -11.25
CA LEU A 154 2.19 7.23 -12.22
C LEU A 154 2.23 6.02 -13.16
N ALA A 155 1.90 6.25 -14.43
CA ALA A 155 1.92 5.22 -15.46
C ALA A 155 3.35 4.81 -15.86
N ALA A 156 3.48 3.66 -16.50
CA ALA A 156 4.77 3.18 -16.97
C ALA A 156 5.47 4.15 -17.93
N GLU A 157 4.73 4.98 -18.65
CA GLU A 157 5.27 5.99 -19.56
C GLU A 157 5.83 7.23 -18.84
N GLY A 158 5.55 7.38 -17.53
CA GLY A 158 5.98 8.50 -16.70
C GLY A 158 4.93 9.61 -16.57
N GLU A 159 3.73 9.40 -17.10
CA GLU A 159 2.61 10.32 -16.97
C GLU A 159 1.78 9.99 -15.72
N VAL A 160 1.30 11.02 -15.03
CA VAL A 160 0.32 10.85 -13.97
C VAL A 160 -1.06 10.76 -14.60
N ARG A 161 -1.78 9.68 -14.30
CA ARG A 161 -3.14 9.43 -14.77
C ARG A 161 -4.10 9.31 -13.59
N GLU A 162 -5.34 9.68 -13.84
CA GLU A 162 -6.45 9.46 -12.93
C GLU A 162 -7.52 8.65 -13.65
N VAL A 163 -7.94 7.54 -13.06
CA VAL A 163 -8.86 6.59 -13.67
C VAL A 163 -9.93 6.15 -12.68
N PRO A 164 -11.16 5.90 -13.15
CA PRO A 164 -12.22 5.35 -12.30
C PRO A 164 -11.90 3.91 -11.91
N ALA A 165 -12.37 3.48 -10.74
CA ALA A 165 -12.16 2.13 -10.22
C ALA A 165 -12.66 1.03 -11.18
N ALA A 166 -13.68 1.31 -12.00
CA ALA A 166 -14.20 0.39 -13.00
C ALA A 166 -13.19 -0.02 -14.09
N GLU A 167 -12.15 0.80 -14.31
CA GLU A 167 -11.10 0.53 -15.29
C GLU A 167 -9.91 -0.24 -14.71
N LEU A 168 -9.93 -0.53 -13.39
CA LEU A 168 -8.80 -1.14 -12.69
C LEU A 168 -8.82 -2.68 -12.68
N ASP A 169 -9.80 -3.32 -13.29
CA ASP A 169 -10.00 -4.78 -13.31
C ASP A 169 -9.84 -5.42 -11.92
N LEU A 170 -10.52 -4.83 -10.94
CA LEU A 170 -10.41 -5.26 -9.54
C LEU A 170 -11.13 -6.59 -9.32
N ARG A 171 -10.34 -7.64 -9.13
CA ARG A 171 -10.78 -9.01 -8.83
C ARG A 171 -10.14 -9.50 -7.55
N TYR A 172 -10.41 -10.74 -7.16
CA TYR A 172 -9.77 -11.34 -5.98
C TYR A 172 -8.25 -11.27 -6.09
N ARG A 173 -7.62 -10.51 -5.19
CA ARG A 173 -6.16 -10.28 -5.11
C ARG A 173 -5.52 -9.77 -6.40
N HIS A 174 -6.27 -9.01 -7.20
CA HIS A 174 -5.81 -8.54 -8.52
C HIS A 174 -6.25 -7.11 -8.82
N SER A 175 -5.39 -6.41 -9.56
CA SER A 175 -5.67 -5.15 -10.27
C SER A 175 -4.79 -5.01 -11.50
N ILE A 176 -5.10 -4.07 -12.39
CA ILE A 176 -4.28 -3.76 -13.60
C ILE A 176 -2.82 -3.42 -13.27
N PHE A 177 -2.53 -3.01 -12.02
CA PHE A 177 -1.18 -2.61 -11.60
C PHE A 177 -0.19 -3.78 -11.55
N GLU A 178 -0.66 -5.01 -11.50
CA GLU A 178 0.18 -6.21 -11.64
C GLU A 178 0.79 -6.32 -13.05
N GLU A 179 0.08 -5.84 -14.06
CA GLU A 179 0.46 -5.97 -15.47
C GLU A 179 1.14 -4.70 -16.00
N ASN A 180 0.63 -3.52 -15.62
CA ASN A 180 1.08 -2.24 -16.18
C ASN A 180 2.21 -1.56 -15.42
N SER A 181 2.66 -2.13 -14.29
CA SER A 181 3.74 -1.57 -13.45
C SER A 181 3.50 -0.11 -13.02
N GLY A 182 2.25 0.33 -12.94
CA GLY A 182 1.88 1.66 -12.47
C GLY A 182 2.16 1.83 -10.98
N CYS A 183 2.58 3.02 -10.57
CA CYS A 183 2.77 3.37 -9.17
C CYS A 183 1.59 4.18 -8.65
N ILE A 184 0.80 3.63 -7.75
CA ILE A 184 -0.35 4.30 -7.14
C ILE A 184 0.14 5.47 -6.30
N LEU A 185 -0.44 6.66 -6.50
CA LEU A 185 -0.11 7.90 -5.79
C LEU A 185 -1.17 8.26 -4.75
N SER A 186 -2.44 8.15 -5.12
CA SER A 186 -3.57 8.38 -4.21
C SER A 186 -4.81 7.62 -4.68
N ALA A 187 -5.78 7.50 -3.78
CA ALA A 187 -7.06 6.87 -4.07
C ALA A 187 -8.20 7.65 -3.41
N GLN A 188 -9.36 7.65 -4.07
CA GLN A 188 -10.61 8.19 -3.54
C GLN A 188 -11.58 7.07 -3.22
N PHE A 189 -12.27 7.24 -2.10
CA PHE A 189 -13.26 6.29 -1.58
C PHE A 189 -14.57 7.02 -1.34
N HIS A 190 -15.68 6.46 -1.83
CA HIS A 190 -17.01 6.95 -1.53
C HIS A 190 -17.64 6.05 -0.46
N LEU A 191 -17.96 6.65 0.67
CA LEU A 191 -18.49 5.97 1.84
C LEU A 191 -19.93 6.40 2.13
N GLN A 192 -20.58 5.73 3.06
CA GLN A 192 -21.96 6.03 3.45
C GLN A 192 -21.98 6.70 4.83
N PRO A 193 -22.87 7.69 5.07
CA PRO A 193 -23.12 8.19 6.41
C PRO A 193 -23.56 7.05 7.34
N GLY A 194 -22.99 7.00 8.55
CA GLY A 194 -23.28 5.96 9.53
C GLY A 194 -23.16 6.46 10.97
N ASN A 195 -23.62 5.65 11.91
CA ASN A 195 -23.47 5.95 13.32
C ASN A 195 -22.05 5.59 13.79
N ALA A 196 -21.36 6.54 14.38
CA ALA A 196 -19.97 6.34 14.83
C ALA A 196 -19.81 5.21 15.87
N ALA A 197 -20.82 4.98 16.73
CA ALA A 197 -20.77 3.89 17.69
C ALA A 197 -20.88 2.51 17.01
N ASP A 198 -21.74 2.40 15.99
CA ASP A 198 -21.91 1.16 15.23
C ASP A 198 -20.67 0.86 14.37
N ILE A 199 -20.10 1.88 13.70
CA ILE A 199 -18.85 1.76 12.94
C ILE A 199 -17.73 1.27 13.86
N ARG A 200 -17.57 1.90 15.04
CA ARG A 200 -16.56 1.50 16.03
C ARG A 200 -16.76 0.06 16.49
N ALA A 201 -18.00 -0.30 16.87
CA ALA A 201 -18.32 -1.65 17.31
C ALA A 201 -17.96 -2.69 16.23
N LYS A 202 -18.25 -2.38 14.96
CA LYS A 202 -17.91 -3.26 13.83
C LYS A 202 -16.39 -3.38 13.62
N MET A 203 -15.64 -2.27 13.67
CA MET A 203 -14.19 -2.30 13.60
C MET A 203 -13.56 -3.15 14.70
N ASP A 204 -14.06 -3.01 15.94
CA ASP A 204 -13.55 -3.75 17.10
C ASP A 204 -13.90 -5.24 17.01
N GLU A 205 -15.12 -5.58 16.55
CA GLU A 205 -15.55 -6.96 16.29
C GLU A 205 -14.60 -7.64 15.28
N LEU A 206 -14.36 -6.99 14.13
CA LEU A 206 -13.51 -7.56 13.06
C LEU A 206 -12.03 -7.66 13.49
N MET A 207 -11.56 -6.71 14.29
CA MET A 207 -10.21 -6.79 14.86
C MET A 207 -10.09 -7.95 15.84
N ALA A 208 -11.09 -8.16 16.72
CA ALA A 208 -11.09 -9.28 17.65
C ALA A 208 -11.08 -10.63 16.92
N LYS A 209 -11.91 -10.79 15.87
CA LYS A 209 -11.90 -11.99 15.02
C LYS A 209 -10.52 -12.23 14.40
N ARG A 210 -9.84 -11.17 13.94
CA ARG A 210 -8.51 -11.26 13.38
C ARG A 210 -7.48 -11.70 14.42
N CYS A 211 -7.51 -11.15 15.63
CA CYS A 211 -6.59 -11.54 16.70
C CYS A 211 -6.75 -13.02 17.07
N LEU A 212 -7.97 -13.55 17.09
CA LEU A 212 -8.21 -14.98 17.34
C LEU A 212 -7.56 -15.88 16.30
N LEU A 213 -7.54 -15.47 15.02
CA LEU A 213 -6.89 -16.25 13.95
C LEU A 213 -5.36 -16.31 14.11
N TYR A 214 -4.74 -15.26 14.68
CA TYR A 214 -3.28 -15.24 14.92
C TYR A 214 -2.86 -15.97 16.19
N THR A 215 -3.78 -16.25 17.12
CA THR A 215 -3.52 -16.95 18.38
C THR A 215 -3.89 -18.43 18.32
N SER A 216 -4.65 -18.88 17.29
CA SER A 216 -4.87 -20.30 17.07
C SER A 216 -3.61 -20.94 16.51
N ASP A 217 -3.05 -21.89 17.23
CA ASP A 217 -1.94 -22.72 16.74
C ASP A 217 -2.46 -23.57 15.58
N ALA A 218 -1.79 -23.49 14.42
CA ALA A 218 -2.11 -24.31 13.26
C ALA A 218 -2.06 -25.83 13.56
N ALA A 219 -1.33 -26.25 14.60
CA ALA A 219 -1.29 -27.62 15.09
C ALA A 219 -2.58 -28.05 15.80
N ASP A 220 -3.33 -27.12 16.40
CA ASP A 220 -4.63 -27.41 17.06
C ASP A 220 -5.78 -27.60 16.05
N ASP A 221 -5.69 -27.10 14.84
CA ASP A 221 -6.69 -27.28 13.79
C ASP A 221 -6.72 -28.72 13.24
N SER A 222 -5.64 -29.48 13.40
CA SER A 222 -5.57 -30.89 12.98
C SER A 222 -6.40 -31.83 13.86
N LEU A 223 -6.88 -31.36 15.02
CA LEU A 223 -7.68 -32.15 15.97
C LEU A 223 -9.20 -31.85 15.88
N ARG A 224 -9.63 -31.00 14.93
CA ARG A 224 -11.04 -30.63 14.72
C ARG A 224 -11.64 -31.20 13.44
N VAL A 225 -11.21 -32.39 13.04
CA VAL A 225 -11.87 -33.19 11.98
C VAL A 225 -12.79 -34.22 12.61
#